data_94e9e9535a7cd0af872dc9a7469d0a3c
#
_entry.id   94e9e9535a7cd0af872dc9a7469d0a3c
#
_cell.length_a   1.000
_cell.length_b   1.000
_cell.length_c   1.000
_cell.angle_alpha   90.00
_cell.angle_beta   90.00
_cell.angle_gamma   90.00
#
_symmetry.space_group_name_H-M   'P 1'
#
loop_
_entity.id
_entity.type
_entity.pdbx_description
1 polymer ?
#
loop_
_entity_poly.entity_id
_entity_poly.type
_entity_poly.pdbx_seq_one_letter_code
_entity_poly.pdbx_strand_id
1 'polypeptide(L)'
;FQKLLQEQYVLVRNPLNLHQVSRISLRPEVVDGLVFWTKNPEPMLKQLSVLDAYAYYFQFTLNAYAADVEAALPPLAVRIEIFRQLAQKIGAERMIWRYDPILLSARYDLQYHAAVFEELAAQLAGSTKKCIISFLDYYPKIKACLHQAGLRGLSEDEQRRLAAVMSQTARQYGLQLETCAEAIELADLGIGHASCIDAELLGRVSRCRLDTVKDKNQRGEC
;
A
#
# COMPACT_ATOMS: atom_id res chain seq x y z
N PHE A 1 16.04 -8.04 7.64
CA PHE A 1 14.85 -8.91 7.74
C PHE A 1 15.24 -10.38 7.86
N GLN A 2 16.09 -10.93 6.97
CA GLN A 2 16.54 -12.34 7.02
C GLN A 2 17.07 -12.74 8.39
N LYS A 3 17.94 -11.92 8.99
CA LYS A 3 18.47 -12.18 10.33
C LYS A 3 17.36 -12.35 11.38
N LEU A 4 16.29 -11.55 11.30
CA LEU A 4 15.14 -11.65 12.22
C LEU A 4 14.39 -12.99 12.04
N LEU A 5 14.23 -13.45 10.79
CA LEU A 5 13.61 -14.74 10.53
C LEU A 5 14.48 -15.91 11.04
N GLN A 6 15.81 -15.81 10.90
CA GLN A 6 16.74 -16.80 11.44
C GLN A 6 16.70 -16.84 12.97
N GLU A 7 16.62 -15.68 13.63
CA GLU A 7 16.49 -15.56 15.08
C GLU A 7 15.09 -15.96 15.58
N GLN A 8 14.10 -16.03 14.68
CA GLN A 8 12.70 -16.38 14.96
C GLN A 8 12.00 -15.45 15.96
N TYR A 9 12.49 -14.23 16.14
CA TYR A 9 11.81 -13.20 16.92
C TYR A 9 12.28 -11.79 16.52
N VAL A 10 11.49 -10.80 16.92
CA VAL A 10 11.84 -9.40 16.84
C VAL A 10 11.55 -8.72 18.18
N LEU A 11 12.40 -7.78 18.55
CA LEU A 11 12.19 -6.91 19.71
C LEU A 11 11.59 -5.58 19.23
N VAL A 12 10.41 -5.27 19.70
CA VAL A 12 9.69 -4.04 19.36
C VAL A 12 9.61 -3.16 20.59
N ARG A 13 10.18 -1.97 20.49
CA ARG A 13 10.12 -0.97 21.56
C ARG A 13 8.84 -0.16 21.43
N ASN A 14 8.13 0.01 22.55
CA ASN A 14 6.94 0.84 22.59
C ASN A 14 7.34 2.32 22.37
N PRO A 15 6.80 3.00 21.33
CA PRO A 15 7.16 4.39 21.04
C PRO A 15 6.69 5.39 22.12
N LEU A 16 5.68 5.03 22.91
CA LEU A 16 5.15 5.85 24.00
C LEU A 16 5.82 5.56 25.33
N ASN A 17 6.49 4.41 25.48
CA ASN A 17 7.22 4.01 26.68
C ASN A 17 8.50 3.27 26.29
N LEU A 18 9.59 3.99 26.19
CA LEU A 18 10.88 3.46 25.74
C LEU A 18 11.48 2.35 26.63
N HIS A 19 10.99 2.19 27.85
CA HIS A 19 11.40 1.11 28.76
C HIS A 19 10.64 -0.19 28.52
N GLN A 20 9.55 -0.14 27.76
CA GLN A 20 8.76 -1.32 27.41
C GLN A 20 9.24 -1.88 26.08
N VAL A 21 9.75 -3.12 26.10
CA VAL A 21 10.18 -3.87 24.92
C VAL A 21 9.39 -5.16 24.87
N SER A 22 8.69 -5.39 23.76
CA SER A 22 7.97 -6.63 23.50
C SER A 22 8.81 -7.55 22.62
N ARG A 23 8.89 -8.82 22.98
CA ARG A 23 9.48 -9.87 22.13
C ARG A 23 8.35 -10.54 21.35
N ILE A 24 8.36 -10.37 20.04
CA ILE A 24 7.37 -10.95 19.13
C ILE A 24 8.00 -12.16 18.43
N SER A 25 7.37 -13.34 18.55
CA SER A 25 7.81 -14.55 17.85
C SER A 25 7.57 -14.39 16.35
N LEU A 26 8.54 -14.83 15.56
CA LEU A 26 8.45 -14.93 14.10
C LEU A 26 8.47 -16.39 13.63
N ARG A 27 8.24 -17.35 14.51
CA ARG A 27 8.16 -18.76 14.11
C ARG A 27 6.91 -19.00 13.24
N PRO A 28 7.04 -19.76 12.13
CA PRO A 28 5.92 -19.98 11.20
C PRO A 28 4.66 -20.54 11.87
N GLU A 29 4.81 -21.33 12.94
CA GLU A 29 3.69 -22.00 13.64
C GLU A 29 2.83 -21.04 14.46
N VAL A 30 3.31 -19.81 14.69
CA VAL A 30 2.63 -18.80 15.52
C VAL A 30 2.39 -17.47 14.79
N VAL A 31 2.73 -17.41 13.49
CA VAL A 31 2.54 -16.24 12.64
C VAL A 31 1.46 -16.55 11.61
N ASP A 32 0.32 -15.92 11.71
CA ASP A 32 -0.79 -16.11 10.76
C ASP A 32 -0.45 -15.61 9.36
N GLY A 33 0.38 -14.56 9.25
CA GLY A 33 0.86 -14.04 7.99
C GLY A 33 1.79 -12.86 8.11
N LEU A 34 2.47 -12.55 7.01
CA LEU A 34 3.37 -11.41 6.89
C LEU A 34 2.84 -10.44 5.82
N VAL A 35 2.76 -9.18 6.15
CA VAL A 35 2.35 -8.12 5.22
C VAL A 35 3.51 -7.16 5.03
N PHE A 36 3.93 -6.98 3.78
CA PHE A 36 5.03 -6.10 3.43
C PHE A 36 4.53 -4.82 2.79
N TRP A 37 4.74 -3.68 3.45
CA TRP A 37 4.58 -2.36 2.83
C TRP A 37 5.92 -1.87 2.33
N THR A 38 6.03 -1.61 1.06
CA THR A 38 7.31 -1.21 0.47
C THR A 38 7.12 -0.33 -0.77
N LYS A 39 8.09 0.54 -1.02
CA LYS A 39 8.25 1.29 -2.27
C LYS A 39 9.33 0.69 -3.18
N ASN A 40 10.17 -0.22 -2.64
CA ASN A 40 11.20 -0.93 -3.39
C ASN A 40 11.52 -2.28 -2.76
N PRO A 41 10.88 -3.38 -3.20
CA PRO A 41 11.18 -4.73 -2.73
C PRO A 41 12.33 -5.41 -3.47
N GLU A 42 13.05 -4.72 -4.35
CA GLU A 42 14.13 -5.29 -5.16
C GLU A 42 15.12 -6.16 -4.35
N PRO A 43 15.59 -5.73 -3.15
CA PRO A 43 16.51 -6.54 -2.36
C PRO A 43 15.93 -7.91 -1.93
N MET A 44 14.60 -8.02 -1.89
CA MET A 44 13.92 -9.26 -1.48
C MET A 44 13.71 -10.25 -2.64
N LEU A 45 13.75 -9.78 -3.92
CA LEU A 45 13.44 -10.61 -5.09
C LEU A 45 14.30 -11.88 -5.20
N LYS A 46 15.55 -11.82 -4.76
CA LYS A 46 16.50 -12.95 -4.80
C LYS A 46 16.38 -13.89 -3.60
N GLN A 47 15.54 -13.55 -2.63
CA GLN A 47 15.52 -14.18 -1.31
C GLN A 47 14.10 -14.53 -0.84
N LEU A 48 13.14 -14.55 -1.77
CA LEU A 48 11.74 -14.83 -1.44
C LEU A 48 11.54 -16.23 -0.85
N SER A 49 12.42 -17.18 -1.17
CA SER A 49 12.37 -18.54 -0.61
C SER A 49 12.46 -18.59 0.92
N VAL A 50 13.01 -17.58 1.59
CA VAL A 50 13.01 -17.51 3.05
C VAL A 50 11.60 -17.34 3.64
N LEU A 51 10.62 -17.02 2.80
CA LEU A 51 9.22 -16.82 3.15
C LEU A 51 8.34 -18.05 2.84
N ASP A 52 8.89 -19.13 2.28
CA ASP A 52 8.10 -20.28 1.81
C ASP A 52 7.27 -20.94 2.93
N ALA A 53 7.71 -20.80 4.19
CA ALA A 53 6.99 -21.32 5.35
C ALA A 53 5.87 -20.37 5.86
N TYR A 54 5.69 -19.20 5.24
CA TYR A 54 4.74 -18.18 5.70
C TYR A 54 3.67 -17.90 4.65
N ALA A 55 2.45 -17.60 5.10
CA ALA A 55 1.51 -16.87 4.29
C ALA A 55 1.94 -15.40 4.24
N TYR A 56 1.98 -14.80 3.07
CA TYR A 56 2.36 -13.39 2.94
C TYR A 56 1.81 -12.74 1.68
N TYR A 57 1.72 -11.41 1.70
CA TYR A 57 1.46 -10.58 0.53
C TYR A 57 2.19 -9.25 0.61
N PHE A 58 2.28 -8.56 -0.52
CA PHE A 58 2.92 -7.25 -0.63
C PHE A 58 1.90 -6.16 -0.92
N GLN A 59 2.01 -5.06 -0.22
CA GLN A 59 1.44 -3.77 -0.55
C GLN A 59 2.56 -2.91 -1.12
N PHE A 60 2.63 -2.81 -2.44
CA PHE A 60 3.68 -2.08 -3.11
C PHE A 60 3.19 -0.68 -3.49
N THR A 61 3.73 0.34 -2.82
CA THR A 61 3.45 1.74 -3.15
C THR A 61 4.21 2.13 -4.43
N LEU A 62 3.46 2.42 -5.46
CA LEU A 62 3.98 2.84 -6.77
C LEU A 62 3.23 4.08 -7.24
N ASN A 63 3.83 5.24 -6.98
CA ASN A 63 3.43 6.56 -7.48
C ASN A 63 4.41 7.01 -8.57
N ALA A 64 4.01 8.00 -9.37
CA ALA A 64 4.89 8.59 -10.38
C ALA A 64 5.43 9.97 -9.98
N TYR A 65 5.57 10.22 -8.68
CA TYR A 65 6.24 11.44 -8.22
C TYR A 65 7.70 11.45 -8.59
N ALA A 66 8.24 12.63 -8.88
CA ALA A 66 9.66 12.81 -9.11
C ALA A 66 10.43 12.98 -7.78
N ALA A 67 11.72 13.23 -7.87
CA ALA A 67 12.61 13.35 -6.73
C ALA A 67 12.29 14.52 -5.77
N ASP A 68 11.47 15.46 -6.19
CA ASP A 68 10.93 16.54 -5.36
C ASP A 68 9.97 16.04 -4.26
N VAL A 69 9.32 14.88 -4.48
CA VAL A 69 8.44 14.22 -3.51
C VAL A 69 9.01 12.87 -3.06
N GLU A 70 9.61 12.11 -3.96
CA GLU A 70 10.15 10.76 -3.69
C GLU A 70 11.66 10.66 -4.04
N ALA A 71 12.51 11.35 -3.27
CA ALA A 71 13.92 11.58 -3.59
C ALA A 71 14.81 10.33 -3.69
N ALA A 72 14.50 9.24 -2.99
CA ALA A 72 15.43 8.12 -2.80
C ALA A 72 14.96 6.82 -3.47
N LEU A 73 14.12 6.92 -4.49
CA LEU A 73 13.58 5.74 -5.17
C LEU A 73 14.23 5.52 -6.54
N PRO A 74 14.32 4.27 -7.00
CA PRO A 74 14.70 3.97 -8.36
C PRO A 74 13.75 4.64 -9.39
N PRO A 75 14.19 4.85 -10.64
CA PRO A 75 13.33 5.35 -11.72
C PRO A 75 12.02 4.57 -11.83
N LEU A 76 10.93 5.24 -12.21
CA LEU A 76 9.59 4.65 -12.29
C LEU A 76 9.57 3.37 -13.14
N ALA A 77 10.20 3.38 -14.31
CA ALA A 77 10.27 2.20 -15.19
C ALA A 77 10.91 0.98 -14.50
N VAL A 78 11.95 1.21 -13.68
CA VAL A 78 12.60 0.16 -12.89
C VAL A 78 11.64 -0.38 -11.81
N ARG A 79 10.92 0.50 -11.12
CA ARG A 79 9.94 0.10 -10.10
C ARG A 79 8.77 -0.70 -10.69
N ILE A 80 8.31 -0.34 -11.89
CA ILE A 80 7.28 -1.10 -12.61
C ILE A 80 7.78 -2.50 -12.94
N GLU A 81 9.01 -2.60 -13.42
CA GLU A 81 9.62 -3.91 -13.74
C GLU A 81 9.81 -4.77 -12.48
N ILE A 82 10.26 -4.19 -11.36
CA ILE A 82 10.34 -4.85 -10.07
C ILE A 82 8.96 -5.36 -9.62
N PHE A 83 7.91 -4.55 -9.80
CA PHE A 83 6.54 -4.94 -9.48
C PHE A 83 6.10 -6.19 -10.27
N ARG A 84 6.33 -6.17 -11.60
CA ARG A 84 6.00 -7.30 -12.49
C ARG A 84 6.78 -8.55 -12.14
N GLN A 85 8.08 -8.44 -11.89
CA GLN A 85 8.93 -9.57 -11.48
C GLN A 85 8.47 -10.18 -10.16
N LEU A 86 8.10 -9.34 -9.18
CA LEU A 86 7.57 -9.82 -7.92
C LEU A 86 6.23 -10.53 -8.13
N ALA A 87 5.33 -9.95 -8.91
CA ALA A 87 4.05 -10.56 -9.25
C ALA A 87 4.20 -11.93 -9.97
N GLN A 88 5.16 -12.04 -10.88
CA GLN A 88 5.47 -13.33 -11.53
C GLN A 88 5.93 -14.41 -10.54
N LYS A 89 6.70 -14.01 -9.51
CA LYS A 89 7.24 -14.94 -8.51
C LYS A 89 6.19 -15.39 -7.48
N ILE A 90 5.34 -14.47 -7.01
CA ILE A 90 4.42 -14.76 -5.90
C ILE A 90 2.95 -14.86 -6.31
N GLY A 91 2.63 -14.48 -7.54
CA GLY A 91 1.26 -14.41 -8.07
C GLY A 91 0.62 -13.04 -7.87
N ALA A 92 -0.19 -12.61 -8.85
CA ALA A 92 -0.88 -11.33 -8.85
C ALA A 92 -1.87 -11.15 -7.66
N GLU A 93 -2.39 -12.27 -7.13
CA GLU A 93 -3.28 -12.28 -5.97
C GLU A 93 -2.60 -11.81 -4.68
N ARG A 94 -1.28 -11.96 -4.58
CA ARG A 94 -0.48 -11.55 -3.43
C ARG A 94 0.14 -10.16 -3.60
N MET A 95 -0.23 -9.46 -4.67
CA MET A 95 0.22 -8.11 -4.97
C MET A 95 -0.92 -7.12 -4.82
N ILE A 96 -0.76 -6.13 -3.95
CA ILE A 96 -1.65 -4.97 -3.86
C ILE A 96 -0.86 -3.76 -4.32
N TRP A 97 -1.35 -3.09 -5.35
CA TRP A 97 -0.81 -1.79 -5.74
C TRP A 97 -1.35 -0.70 -4.82
N ARG A 98 -0.47 0.12 -4.26
CA ARG A 98 -0.86 1.33 -3.51
C ARG A 98 -0.49 2.56 -4.34
N TYR A 99 -1.49 3.32 -4.75
CA TYR A 99 -1.33 4.66 -5.33
C TYR A 99 -1.60 5.68 -4.22
N ASP A 100 -0.60 5.94 -3.38
CA ASP A 100 -0.77 6.46 -2.04
C ASP A 100 0.49 7.17 -1.50
N PRO A 101 0.37 8.38 -0.94
CA PRO A 101 -0.83 9.24 -0.94
C PRO A 101 -0.96 10.03 -2.24
N ILE A 102 -2.19 10.41 -2.59
CA ILE A 102 -2.48 11.39 -3.64
C ILE A 102 -2.37 12.79 -3.04
N LEU A 103 -1.53 13.63 -3.62
CA LEU A 103 -1.33 15.03 -3.22
C LEU A 103 -1.36 15.94 -4.44
N LEU A 104 -1.71 17.20 -4.23
CA LEU A 104 -1.76 18.18 -5.31
C LEU A 104 -0.67 19.25 -5.18
N SER A 105 -0.22 19.72 -6.33
CA SER A 105 0.65 20.87 -6.51
C SER A 105 0.42 21.47 -7.90
N ALA A 106 1.18 22.50 -8.26
CA ALA A 106 1.17 23.04 -9.63
C ALA A 106 1.61 22.01 -10.69
N ARG A 107 2.44 21.02 -10.29
CA ARG A 107 2.92 19.96 -11.17
C ARG A 107 2.03 18.71 -11.14
N TYR A 108 1.46 18.40 -9.99
CA TYR A 108 0.69 17.20 -9.72
C TYR A 108 -0.76 17.59 -9.49
N ASP A 109 -1.47 17.92 -10.56
CA ASP A 109 -2.89 18.28 -10.53
C ASP A 109 -3.79 17.04 -10.75
N LEU A 110 -5.10 17.23 -10.77
CA LEU A 110 -6.07 16.15 -11.00
C LEU A 110 -5.89 15.48 -12.36
N GLN A 111 -5.53 16.26 -13.38
CA GLN A 111 -5.35 15.75 -14.74
C GLN A 111 -4.08 14.89 -14.81
N TYR A 112 -3.00 15.31 -14.15
CA TYR A 112 -1.79 14.52 -13.99
C TYR A 112 -2.10 13.17 -13.34
N HIS A 113 -2.82 13.18 -12.21
CA HIS A 113 -3.14 11.94 -11.50
C HIS A 113 -4.02 11.00 -12.32
N ALA A 114 -5.01 11.52 -13.05
CA ALA A 114 -5.85 10.72 -13.93
C ALA A 114 -5.03 10.03 -15.03
N ALA A 115 -4.18 10.78 -15.73
CA ALA A 115 -3.34 10.26 -16.82
C ALA A 115 -2.30 9.24 -16.33
N VAL A 116 -1.60 9.56 -15.24
CA VAL A 116 -0.58 8.67 -14.67
C VAL A 116 -1.20 7.40 -14.08
N PHE A 117 -2.36 7.51 -13.44
CA PHE A 117 -3.05 6.32 -12.92
C PHE A 117 -3.46 5.37 -14.06
N GLU A 118 -3.95 5.90 -15.18
CA GLU A 118 -4.28 5.09 -16.36
C GLU A 118 -3.03 4.41 -16.95
N GLU A 119 -1.94 5.16 -17.11
CA GLU A 119 -0.67 4.60 -17.61
C GLU A 119 -0.16 3.47 -16.71
N LEU A 120 -0.15 3.68 -15.39
CA LEU A 120 0.28 2.67 -14.43
C LEU A 120 -0.67 1.46 -14.40
N ALA A 121 -1.98 1.67 -14.42
CA ALA A 121 -2.96 0.60 -14.45
C ALA A 121 -2.79 -0.29 -15.69
N ALA A 122 -2.56 0.31 -16.85
CA ALA A 122 -2.26 -0.41 -18.09
C ALA A 122 -0.97 -1.24 -17.97
N GLN A 123 0.09 -0.65 -17.40
CA GLN A 123 1.38 -1.32 -17.25
C GLN A 123 1.37 -2.42 -16.18
N LEU A 124 0.51 -2.31 -15.15
CA LEU A 124 0.37 -3.30 -14.08
C LEU A 124 -0.74 -4.32 -14.34
N ALA A 125 -1.47 -4.20 -15.43
CA ALA A 125 -2.54 -5.13 -15.79
C ALA A 125 -2.06 -6.59 -15.74
N GLY A 126 -2.80 -7.45 -15.04
CA GLY A 126 -2.42 -8.85 -14.82
C GLY A 126 -1.37 -9.10 -13.74
N SER A 127 -0.68 -8.06 -13.24
CA SER A 127 0.33 -8.18 -12.17
C SER A 127 -0.25 -7.93 -10.76
N THR A 128 -1.47 -7.40 -10.69
CA THR A 128 -2.23 -7.21 -9.46
C THR A 128 -3.73 -7.28 -9.75
N LYS A 129 -4.53 -7.52 -8.72
CA LYS A 129 -6.00 -7.53 -8.80
C LYS A 129 -6.63 -6.36 -8.04
N LYS A 130 -5.84 -5.71 -7.18
CA LYS A 130 -6.33 -4.67 -6.28
C LYS A 130 -5.43 -3.45 -6.31
N CYS A 131 -6.03 -2.27 -6.34
CA CYS A 131 -5.36 -1.00 -6.09
C CYS A 131 -6.00 -0.32 -4.88
N ILE A 132 -5.17 0.20 -3.99
CA ILE A 132 -5.59 1.00 -2.84
C ILE A 132 -5.11 2.42 -3.06
N ILE A 133 -6.02 3.38 -2.92
CA ILE A 133 -5.72 4.81 -2.96
C ILE A 133 -5.89 5.43 -1.58
N SER A 134 -5.14 6.49 -1.30
CA SER A 134 -5.43 7.40 -0.20
C SER A 134 -5.09 8.83 -0.60
N PHE A 135 -5.73 9.79 0.06
CA PHE A 135 -5.48 11.21 -0.14
C PHE A 135 -4.58 11.74 0.97
N LEU A 136 -3.81 12.77 0.66
CA LEU A 136 -2.88 13.34 1.64
C LEU A 136 -3.64 13.96 2.82
N ASP A 137 -3.41 13.41 4.01
CA ASP A 137 -3.89 13.96 5.28
C ASP A 137 -3.00 15.10 5.78
N TYR A 138 -3.60 16.16 6.30
CA TYR A 138 -2.87 17.25 6.94
C TYR A 138 -2.61 16.96 8.42
N TYR A 139 -1.45 16.37 8.71
CA TYR A 139 -0.99 16.30 10.09
C TYR A 139 -0.34 17.61 10.51
N PRO A 140 -0.59 18.13 11.73
CA PRO A 140 0.00 19.40 12.21
C PRO A 140 1.52 19.46 12.04
N LYS A 141 2.21 18.33 12.25
CA LYS A 141 3.67 18.22 12.17
C LYS A 141 4.25 18.43 10.77
N ILE A 142 3.50 18.14 9.72
CA ILE A 142 3.98 18.22 8.33
C ILE A 142 3.37 19.40 7.56
N LYS A 143 2.36 20.05 8.11
CA LYS A 143 1.61 21.13 7.43
C LYS A 143 2.52 22.26 6.93
N ALA A 144 3.47 22.72 7.76
CA ALA A 144 4.40 23.77 7.38
C ALA A 144 5.33 23.32 6.24
N CYS A 145 5.83 22.10 6.29
CA CYS A 145 6.71 21.53 5.27
C CYS A 145 5.96 21.34 3.93
N LEU A 146 4.72 20.86 3.97
CA LEU A 146 3.88 20.72 2.78
C LEU A 146 3.61 22.07 2.12
N HIS A 147 3.27 23.08 2.91
CA HIS A 147 3.03 24.42 2.42
C HIS A 147 4.28 25.02 1.77
N GLN A 148 5.45 24.89 2.38
CA GLN A 148 6.73 25.34 1.81
C GLN A 148 7.07 24.62 0.49
N ALA A 149 6.71 23.37 0.36
CA ALA A 149 6.89 22.57 -0.84
C ALA A 149 5.81 22.82 -1.91
N GLY A 150 4.82 23.69 -1.65
CA GLY A 150 3.69 23.92 -2.55
C GLY A 150 2.77 22.71 -2.71
N LEU A 151 2.79 21.80 -1.72
CA LEU A 151 1.98 20.58 -1.71
C LEU A 151 0.72 20.77 -0.87
N ARG A 152 -0.40 20.20 -1.35
CA ARG A 152 -1.67 20.23 -0.61
C ARG A 152 -2.45 18.92 -0.78
N GLY A 153 -3.34 18.67 0.15
CA GLY A 153 -4.37 17.64 -0.01
C GLY A 153 -5.47 18.07 -0.96
N LEU A 154 -6.40 17.17 -1.21
CA LEU A 154 -7.57 17.36 -2.05
C LEU A 154 -8.76 17.80 -1.21
N SER A 155 -9.60 18.69 -1.76
CA SER A 155 -10.94 18.90 -1.22
C SER A 155 -11.83 17.67 -1.50
N GLU A 156 -12.93 17.52 -0.78
CA GLU A 156 -13.86 16.39 -0.96
C GLU A 156 -14.39 16.31 -2.41
N ASP A 157 -14.72 17.44 -3.03
CA ASP A 157 -15.13 17.50 -4.43
C ASP A 157 -14.02 17.05 -5.39
N GLU A 158 -12.77 17.45 -5.14
CA GLU A 158 -11.61 17.00 -5.92
C GLU A 158 -11.35 15.50 -5.73
N GLN A 159 -11.47 15.00 -4.50
CA GLN A 159 -11.35 13.57 -4.20
C GLN A 159 -12.38 12.77 -4.99
N ARG A 160 -13.65 13.19 -4.93
CA ARG A 160 -14.75 12.50 -5.61
C ARG A 160 -14.60 12.51 -7.14
N ARG A 161 -14.24 13.65 -7.72
CA ARG A 161 -14.00 13.76 -9.18
C ARG A 161 -12.85 12.85 -9.63
N LEU A 162 -11.74 12.87 -8.91
CA LEU A 162 -10.60 12.02 -9.26
C LEU A 162 -10.92 10.54 -9.05
N ALA A 163 -11.58 10.18 -7.95
CA ALA A 163 -12.00 8.82 -7.65
C ALA A 163 -12.92 8.25 -8.74
N ALA A 164 -13.84 9.06 -9.30
CA ALA A 164 -14.72 8.64 -10.38
C ALA A 164 -13.93 8.24 -11.64
N VAL A 165 -12.94 9.03 -12.03
CA VAL A 165 -12.06 8.71 -13.17
C VAL A 165 -11.23 7.46 -12.88
N MET A 166 -10.60 7.39 -11.71
CA MET A 166 -9.79 6.24 -11.30
C MET A 166 -10.60 4.95 -11.22
N SER A 167 -11.87 5.01 -10.76
CA SER A 167 -12.76 3.85 -10.72
C SER A 167 -13.08 3.33 -12.12
N GLN A 168 -13.32 4.23 -13.07
CA GLN A 168 -13.56 3.82 -14.47
C GLN A 168 -12.32 3.13 -15.06
N THR A 169 -11.14 3.74 -14.87
CA THR A 169 -9.86 3.17 -15.29
C THR A 169 -9.61 1.80 -14.63
N ALA A 170 -9.79 1.70 -13.32
CA ALA A 170 -9.59 0.45 -12.59
C ALA A 170 -10.44 -0.69 -13.16
N ARG A 171 -11.72 -0.42 -13.45
CA ARG A 171 -12.62 -1.39 -14.09
C ARG A 171 -12.14 -1.82 -15.48
N GLN A 172 -11.64 -0.88 -16.27
CA GLN A 172 -11.11 -1.17 -17.62
C GLN A 172 -9.95 -2.15 -17.58
N TYR A 173 -9.09 -2.05 -16.56
CA TYR A 173 -7.91 -2.91 -16.39
C TYR A 173 -8.13 -4.08 -15.42
N GLY A 174 -9.38 -4.34 -15.00
CA GLY A 174 -9.74 -5.46 -14.13
C GLY A 174 -9.20 -5.37 -12.72
N LEU A 175 -9.05 -4.14 -12.21
CA LEU A 175 -8.59 -3.83 -10.85
C LEU A 175 -9.78 -3.53 -9.93
N GLN A 176 -9.79 -4.11 -8.75
CA GLN A 176 -10.63 -3.65 -7.65
C GLN A 176 -9.99 -2.41 -7.02
N LEU A 177 -10.73 -1.30 -6.97
CA LEU A 177 -10.26 -0.06 -6.36
C LEU A 177 -10.86 0.10 -4.97
N GLU A 178 -10.02 0.41 -3.97
CA GLU A 178 -10.43 0.65 -2.59
C GLU A 178 -9.72 1.88 -2.04
N THR A 179 -10.29 2.52 -1.00
CA THR A 179 -9.64 3.59 -0.23
C THR A 179 -9.05 3.05 1.07
N CYS A 180 -8.01 3.70 1.60
CA CYS A 180 -7.44 3.37 2.91
C CYS A 180 -7.51 4.57 3.84
N ALA A 181 -8.18 4.40 4.98
CA ALA A 181 -8.30 5.39 6.05
C ALA A 181 -8.93 6.74 5.61
N GLU A 182 -9.87 6.68 4.67
CA GLU A 182 -10.59 7.84 4.15
C GLU A 182 -12.00 7.92 4.74
N ALA A 183 -12.41 9.13 5.15
CA ALA A 183 -13.76 9.36 5.65
C ALA A 183 -14.80 9.54 4.54
N ILE A 184 -14.35 9.83 3.31
CA ILE A 184 -15.25 10.01 2.17
C ILE A 184 -15.85 8.69 1.72
N GLU A 185 -17.18 8.68 1.59
CA GLU A 185 -17.93 7.54 1.06
C GLU A 185 -17.97 7.56 -0.47
N LEU A 186 -17.44 6.49 -1.10
CA LEU A 186 -17.33 6.36 -2.54
C LEU A 186 -17.97 5.07 -3.07
N ALA A 187 -18.84 4.43 -2.27
CA ALA A 187 -19.50 3.18 -2.61
C ALA A 187 -20.36 3.28 -3.89
N ASP A 188 -20.94 4.46 -4.15
CA ASP A 188 -21.69 4.75 -5.38
C ASP A 188 -20.81 4.74 -6.64
N LEU A 189 -19.50 4.93 -6.49
CA LEU A 189 -18.50 4.77 -7.55
C LEU A 189 -17.94 3.33 -7.63
N GLY A 190 -18.40 2.43 -6.76
CA GLY A 190 -17.91 1.06 -6.66
C GLY A 190 -16.55 0.96 -5.97
N ILE A 191 -16.19 1.93 -5.14
CA ILE A 191 -14.95 1.97 -4.35
C ILE A 191 -15.32 1.71 -2.90
N GLY A 192 -14.79 0.64 -2.31
CA GLY A 192 -14.95 0.31 -0.91
C GLY A 192 -13.78 0.80 -0.05
N HIS A 193 -13.89 0.53 1.26
CA HIS A 193 -12.81 0.78 2.21
C HIS A 193 -11.93 -0.47 2.36
N ALA A 194 -10.63 -0.30 2.20
CA ALA A 194 -9.64 -1.36 2.42
C ALA A 194 -9.34 -1.51 3.91
N SER A 195 -9.10 -2.72 4.34
CA SER A 195 -8.46 -2.98 5.62
C SER A 195 -6.94 -2.81 5.50
N CYS A 196 -6.30 -2.20 6.52
CA CYS A 196 -4.83 -2.07 6.56
C CYS A 196 -4.15 -3.44 6.43
N ILE A 197 -4.70 -4.47 7.07
CA ILE A 197 -4.35 -5.87 6.87
C ILE A 197 -5.57 -6.58 6.31
N ASP A 198 -5.44 -7.08 5.09
CA ASP A 198 -6.50 -7.83 4.42
C ASP A 198 -6.51 -9.29 4.92
N ALA A 199 -7.34 -9.52 5.95
CA ALA A 199 -7.47 -10.84 6.56
C ALA A 199 -8.08 -11.88 5.62
N GLU A 200 -8.96 -11.45 4.72
CA GLU A 200 -9.55 -12.34 3.71
C GLU A 200 -8.50 -12.80 2.71
N LEU A 201 -7.66 -11.89 2.23
CA LEU A 201 -6.52 -12.22 1.38
C LEU A 201 -5.54 -13.16 2.10
N LEU A 202 -5.16 -12.83 3.34
CA LEU A 202 -4.30 -13.72 4.15
C LEU A 202 -4.93 -15.08 4.34
N GLY A 203 -6.24 -15.16 4.63
CA GLY A 203 -6.97 -16.42 4.77
C GLY A 203 -6.95 -17.26 3.49
N ARG A 204 -7.10 -16.62 2.31
CA ARG A 204 -6.95 -17.31 1.01
C ARG A 204 -5.53 -17.83 0.80
N VAL A 205 -4.52 -17.03 1.15
CA VAL A 205 -3.10 -17.39 0.96
C VAL A 205 -2.67 -18.48 1.94
N SER A 206 -3.08 -18.41 3.20
CA SER A 206 -2.77 -19.41 4.24
C SER A 206 -3.63 -20.67 4.16
N ARG A 207 -4.75 -20.62 3.42
CA ARG A 207 -5.80 -21.64 3.38
C ARG A 207 -6.43 -21.90 4.76
N CYS A 208 -6.39 -20.89 5.62
CA CYS A 208 -6.97 -20.90 6.96
C CYS A 208 -7.95 -19.75 7.12
N ARG A 209 -9.02 -19.97 7.91
CA ARG A 209 -9.86 -18.87 8.31
C ARG A 209 -9.14 -18.06 9.40
N LEU A 210 -9.00 -16.76 9.17
CA LEU A 210 -8.43 -15.84 10.13
C LEU A 210 -9.54 -15.01 10.77
N ASP A 211 -9.64 -15.07 12.08
CA ASP A 211 -10.52 -14.21 12.85
C ASP A 211 -9.73 -12.98 13.29
N THR A 212 -10.07 -11.82 12.73
CA THR A 212 -9.39 -10.55 13.06
C THR A 212 -10.28 -9.70 13.95
N VAL A 213 -9.66 -9.11 14.94
CA VAL A 213 -10.31 -8.11 15.81
C VAL A 213 -9.62 -6.77 15.54
N LYS A 214 -10.43 -5.74 15.29
CA LYS A 214 -9.93 -4.38 15.11
C LYS A 214 -9.20 -3.91 16.35
N ASP A 215 -7.99 -3.34 16.18
CA ASP A 215 -7.26 -2.74 17.29
C ASP A 215 -8.05 -1.54 17.85
N LYS A 216 -8.05 -1.38 19.18
CA LYS A 216 -8.78 -0.30 19.87
C LYS A 216 -8.33 1.11 19.45
N ASN A 217 -7.09 1.23 18.97
CA ASN A 217 -6.52 2.49 18.52
C ASN A 217 -6.58 2.68 16.99
N GLN A 218 -7.15 1.73 16.27
CA GLN A 218 -7.30 1.80 14.83
C GLN A 218 -8.45 2.79 14.49
N ARG A 219 -8.24 3.61 13.44
CA ARG A 219 -9.28 4.55 12.97
C ARG A 219 -10.56 3.82 12.57
N GLY A 220 -11.70 4.53 12.65
CA GLY A 220 -13.02 4.01 12.29
C GLY A 220 -13.05 3.47 10.86
N GLU A 221 -12.34 4.16 9.98
CA GLU A 221 -12.29 3.96 8.53
C GLU A 221 -11.28 2.87 8.08
N CYS A 222 -10.63 2.18 9.01
CA CYS A 222 -9.70 1.08 8.71
C CYS A 222 -10.30 -0.29 8.97
#